data_98f5d65410f86039961cd3c3343d46c1
#
_entry.id   98f5d65410f86039961cd3c3343d46c1
#
_cell.length_a   1.000
_cell.length_b   1.000
_cell.length_c   1.000
_cell.angle_alpha   90.00
_cell.angle_beta   90.00
_cell.angle_gamma   90.00
#
_symmetry.space_group_name_H-M   'P 1'
#
loop_
_entity.id
_entity.type
_entity.pdbx_description
1 polymer ?
#
loop_
_entity_poly.entity_id
_entity_poly.type
_entity_poly.pdbx_seq_one_letter_code
_entity_poly.pdbx_strand_id
1 'polypeptide(L)'
;MSTLLLSACVSAPGTSDPSPSSSAEGNGENENGTGTSTGENQPIATATYHASAEGDLRFDLIALERLNDEMVVLAMTVTNEGNEKALVMHSLAELGGQSSTPDGVSLIDTANQKRYMPLKLADGTSCHCSSWRGNESLDPGEVIRTWVTFPAPPPEVDTVTVTTPVTPDFLDVPITEVTEGREEITSVSVAEPRILDIGAFQDDPESGTSRLESGDTTQVMLSSDVLFELNESELTPEAESVLKDVAEEIDASSATTVRIDGYTDNTGNDSINIPLSEARAESVR
;
A
#
# COMPACT_ATOMS: atom_id res chain seq x y z
N MET A 1 -9.14 -29.32 -0.49
CA MET A 1 -8.67 -28.51 -1.64
C MET A 1 -7.18 -28.38 -1.51
N SER A 2 -6.43 -29.01 -2.40
CA SER A 2 -4.96 -28.93 -2.44
C SER A 2 -4.58 -27.90 -3.50
N THR A 3 -3.54 -27.11 -3.27
CA THR A 3 -3.11 -26.04 -4.16
C THR A 3 -1.64 -26.22 -4.51
N LEU A 4 -1.28 -26.02 -5.76
CA LEU A 4 0.10 -26.00 -6.23
C LEU A 4 0.54 -24.55 -6.41
N LEU A 5 1.71 -24.18 -5.91
CA LEU A 5 2.29 -22.85 -6.06
C LEU A 5 3.51 -22.90 -6.99
N LEU A 6 3.46 -22.13 -8.08
CA LEU A 6 4.63 -21.82 -8.89
C LEU A 6 5.06 -20.38 -8.60
N SER A 7 6.33 -20.15 -8.30
CA SER A 7 6.86 -18.82 -8.05
C SER A 7 7.97 -18.51 -9.06
N ALA A 8 7.77 -17.46 -9.86
CA ALA A 8 8.75 -16.98 -10.83
C ALA A 8 9.16 -15.54 -10.52
N CYS A 9 10.46 -15.25 -10.49
CA CYS A 9 10.98 -13.89 -10.32
C CYS A 9 11.17 -13.23 -11.69
N VAL A 10 10.49 -12.11 -11.92
CA VAL A 10 10.55 -11.34 -13.18
C VAL A 10 11.12 -9.96 -12.89
N SER A 11 12.22 -9.61 -13.57
CA SER A 11 12.74 -8.24 -13.57
C SER A 11 12.24 -7.52 -14.83
N ALA A 12 11.45 -6.46 -14.66
CA ALA A 12 10.88 -5.72 -15.78
C ALA A 12 11.90 -4.75 -16.40
N PRO A 13 12.01 -4.66 -17.75
CA PRO A 13 12.70 -3.57 -18.41
C PRO A 13 11.76 -2.39 -18.58
N GLY A 14 12.22 -1.19 -18.21
CA GLY A 14 11.51 0.06 -18.40
C GLY A 14 11.20 0.33 -19.89
N THR A 15 9.92 0.61 -20.19
CA THR A 15 9.52 1.15 -21.48
C THR A 15 9.10 2.61 -21.33
N SER A 16 9.87 3.47 -21.98
CA SER A 16 9.54 4.86 -22.30
C SER A 16 8.53 4.90 -23.44
N ASP A 17 7.43 5.69 -23.35
CA ASP A 17 6.98 6.63 -24.38
C ASP A 17 5.51 7.00 -24.32
N PRO A 18 5.06 7.99 -25.15
CA PRO A 18 5.25 9.44 -25.04
C PRO A 18 3.90 10.20 -24.82
N SER A 19 4.03 11.45 -24.41
CA SER A 19 2.94 12.44 -24.32
C SER A 19 2.25 12.74 -25.66
N PRO A 20 0.98 13.14 -25.63
CA PRO A 20 0.47 14.11 -26.59
C PRO A 20 0.17 15.46 -25.92
N SER A 21 0.77 16.47 -26.50
CA SER A 21 0.45 17.89 -26.34
C SER A 21 -0.95 18.22 -26.85
N SER A 22 -1.71 19.04 -26.12
CA SER A 22 -2.66 19.95 -26.74
C SER A 22 -2.81 21.23 -25.93
N SER A 23 -2.41 22.30 -26.57
CA SER A 23 -2.62 23.70 -26.23
C SER A 23 -4.10 24.09 -26.32
N ALA A 24 -4.57 24.91 -25.36
CA ALA A 24 -5.63 25.87 -25.60
C ALA A 24 -5.40 27.09 -24.70
N GLU A 25 -5.19 28.23 -25.34
CA GLU A 25 -5.17 29.57 -24.80
C GLU A 25 -6.56 30.00 -24.31
N GLY A 26 -6.60 30.80 -23.26
CA GLY A 26 -7.79 31.48 -22.81
C GLY A 26 -7.46 32.59 -21.83
N ASN A 27 -7.33 33.80 -22.38
CA ASN A 27 -7.12 35.09 -21.72
C ASN A 27 -8.29 35.44 -20.74
N GLY A 28 -7.95 36.10 -19.63
CA GLY A 28 -8.93 36.74 -18.76
C GLY A 28 -8.23 37.48 -17.62
N GLU A 29 -7.86 38.77 -17.87
CA GLU A 29 -7.48 39.76 -16.84
C GLU A 29 -8.65 40.02 -15.90
N ASN A 30 -8.44 40.14 -14.57
CA ASN A 30 -8.61 41.43 -13.85
C ASN A 30 -8.40 41.36 -12.34
N GLU A 31 -7.60 42.33 -11.88
CA GLU A 31 -7.63 43.21 -10.70
C GLU A 31 -7.60 42.68 -9.26
N ASN A 32 -6.47 42.96 -8.68
CA ASN A 32 -6.17 43.79 -7.49
C ASN A 32 -7.05 43.60 -6.24
N GLY A 33 -6.48 42.94 -5.25
CA GLY A 33 -6.95 42.95 -3.88
C GLY A 33 -5.78 42.73 -2.92
N THR A 34 -5.16 43.83 -2.48
CA THR A 34 -4.13 43.87 -1.44
C THR A 34 -4.68 43.32 -0.13
N GLY A 35 -4.31 42.08 0.20
CA GLY A 35 -4.56 41.46 1.50
C GLY A 35 -3.33 40.72 1.92
N THR A 36 -2.53 41.32 2.80
CA THR A 36 -1.42 40.70 3.50
C THR A 36 -1.98 39.62 4.40
N SER A 37 -2.03 38.37 3.94
CA SER A 37 -2.21 37.20 4.81
C SER A 37 -0.89 36.45 4.87
N THR A 38 -0.36 36.38 6.08
CA THR A 38 0.68 35.47 6.50
C THR A 38 0.42 34.08 5.93
N GLY A 39 1.39 33.53 5.17
CA GLY A 39 1.27 32.28 4.42
C GLY A 39 0.88 31.10 5.28
N GLU A 40 -0.41 30.83 5.39
CA GLU A 40 -0.91 29.50 5.67
C GLU A 40 -0.75 28.71 4.36
N ASN A 41 0.08 27.67 4.38
CA ASN A 41 0.25 26.80 3.22
C ASN A 41 -1.12 26.27 2.81
N GLN A 42 -1.52 26.56 1.57
CA GLN A 42 -2.72 25.98 0.99
C GLN A 42 -2.59 24.45 1.03
N PRO A 43 -3.64 23.70 1.44
CA PRO A 43 -3.54 22.24 1.49
C PRO A 43 -3.27 21.67 0.08
N ILE A 44 -2.44 20.64 0.00
CA ILE A 44 -2.17 19.88 -1.23
C ILE A 44 -3.45 19.17 -1.68
N ALA A 45 -4.19 18.60 -0.72
CA ALA A 45 -5.43 17.89 -0.97
C ALA A 45 -6.33 17.95 0.27
N THR A 46 -7.62 17.82 0.04
CA THR A 46 -8.66 17.89 1.09
C THR A 46 -9.66 16.77 0.88
N ALA A 47 -10.10 16.15 1.98
CA ALA A 47 -11.22 15.22 2.01
C ALA A 47 -12.11 15.49 3.23
N THR A 48 -13.40 15.16 3.12
CA THR A 48 -14.35 15.27 4.21
C THR A 48 -14.88 13.90 4.60
N TYR A 49 -15.12 13.73 5.89
CA TYR A 49 -15.72 12.54 6.47
C TYR A 49 -16.95 12.92 7.27
N HIS A 50 -18.08 12.31 6.93
CA HIS A 50 -19.36 12.55 7.56
C HIS A 50 -19.84 11.28 8.26
N ALA A 51 -19.83 11.27 9.57
CA ALA A 51 -20.39 10.18 10.35
C ALA A 51 -21.31 10.74 11.44
N SER A 52 -22.49 10.15 11.58
CA SER A 52 -23.50 10.60 12.53
C SER A 52 -23.07 10.61 14.00
N ALA A 53 -22.04 9.84 14.36
CA ALA A 53 -21.50 9.76 15.73
C ALA A 53 -20.18 10.54 15.91
N GLU A 54 -19.47 10.85 14.82
CA GLU A 54 -18.14 11.45 14.83
C GLU A 54 -18.15 12.88 14.30
N GLY A 55 -19.30 13.34 13.76
CA GLY A 55 -19.48 14.68 13.22
C GLY A 55 -18.92 14.84 11.80
N ASP A 56 -18.80 16.10 11.36
CA ASP A 56 -18.29 16.47 10.04
C ASP A 56 -16.83 16.89 10.18
N LEU A 57 -15.93 16.01 9.77
CA LEU A 57 -14.48 16.24 9.83
C LEU A 57 -13.92 16.53 8.43
N ARG A 58 -13.09 17.57 8.32
CA ARG A 58 -12.28 17.84 7.14
C ARG A 58 -10.82 17.48 7.44
N PHE A 59 -10.23 16.74 6.53
CA PHE A 59 -8.82 16.34 6.53
C PHE A 59 -8.09 17.07 5.42
N ASP A 60 -7.09 17.86 5.77
CA ASP A 60 -6.25 18.58 4.82
C ASP A 60 -4.83 18.01 4.86
N LEU A 61 -4.30 17.59 3.72
CA LEU A 61 -2.88 17.31 3.57
C LEU A 61 -2.13 18.62 3.33
N ILE A 62 -1.20 18.97 4.20
CA ILE A 62 -0.48 20.23 4.17
C ILE A 62 0.84 20.11 3.44
N ALA A 63 1.61 19.05 3.73
CA ALA A 63 2.90 18.80 3.11
C ALA A 63 3.28 17.33 3.29
N LEU A 64 3.95 16.76 2.28
CA LEU A 64 4.71 15.53 2.40
C LEU A 64 6.17 15.87 2.03
N GLU A 65 7.05 15.84 3.03
CA GLU A 65 8.40 16.37 2.92
C GLU A 65 9.43 15.27 3.16
N ARG A 66 10.42 15.18 2.27
CA ARG A 66 11.59 14.31 2.46
C ARG A 66 12.58 15.02 3.39
N LEU A 67 12.80 14.44 4.56
CA LEU A 67 13.71 14.97 5.57
C LEU A 67 15.15 14.52 5.33
N ASN A 68 15.33 13.32 4.83
CA ASN A 68 16.61 12.70 4.46
C ASN A 68 16.35 11.44 3.62
N ASP A 69 17.42 10.68 3.31
CA ASP A 69 17.33 9.45 2.50
C ASP A 69 16.57 8.31 3.19
N GLU A 70 16.29 8.40 4.48
CA GLU A 70 15.63 7.35 5.27
C GLU A 70 14.19 7.71 5.68
N MET A 71 13.83 8.99 5.64
CA MET A 71 12.59 9.46 6.28
C MET A 71 11.88 10.56 5.48
N VAL A 72 10.56 10.40 5.32
CA VAL A 72 9.63 11.46 4.93
C VAL A 72 8.65 11.76 6.06
N VAL A 73 8.13 12.98 6.12
CA VAL A 73 7.11 13.40 7.09
C VAL A 73 5.88 13.95 6.37
N LEU A 74 4.72 13.45 6.72
CA LEU A 74 3.42 13.97 6.30
C LEU A 74 2.87 14.89 7.39
N ALA A 75 2.53 16.12 7.03
CA ALA A 75 1.83 17.08 7.86
C ALA A 75 0.36 17.18 7.42
N MET A 76 -0.56 17.11 8.37
CA MET A 76 -1.99 17.13 8.14
C MET A 76 -2.70 18.03 9.15
N THR A 77 -3.91 18.49 8.80
CA THR A 77 -4.85 19.06 9.77
C THR A 77 -6.18 18.33 9.73
N VAL A 78 -6.84 18.24 10.88
CA VAL A 78 -8.20 17.75 11.02
C VAL A 78 -9.04 18.86 11.62
N THR A 79 -10.08 19.29 10.92
CA THR A 79 -10.97 20.39 11.31
C THR A 79 -12.37 19.85 11.53
N ASN A 80 -13.01 20.24 12.63
CA ASN A 80 -14.44 20.01 12.79
C ASN A 80 -15.23 21.09 12.05
N GLU A 81 -15.86 20.74 10.92
CA GLU A 81 -16.73 21.63 10.13
C GLU A 81 -18.20 21.55 10.54
N GLY A 82 -18.52 20.61 11.44
CA GLY A 82 -19.87 20.46 11.98
C GLY A 82 -20.29 21.54 12.95
N ASN A 83 -21.54 21.50 13.36
CA ASN A 83 -22.13 22.43 14.34
C ASN A 83 -22.12 21.88 15.77
N GLU A 84 -21.70 20.62 15.94
CA GLU A 84 -21.61 19.93 17.21
C GLU A 84 -20.18 19.44 17.46
N LYS A 85 -19.90 19.02 18.69
CA LYS A 85 -18.61 18.44 19.05
C LYS A 85 -18.37 17.15 18.28
N ALA A 86 -17.25 17.06 17.59
CA ALA A 86 -16.85 15.90 16.80
C ALA A 86 -15.77 15.06 17.50
N LEU A 87 -15.90 13.74 17.43
CA LEU A 87 -14.94 12.80 17.99
C LEU A 87 -13.86 12.49 16.94
N VAL A 88 -12.57 12.69 17.32
CA VAL A 88 -11.42 12.45 16.42
C VAL A 88 -10.54 11.28 16.88
N MET A 89 -10.91 10.62 17.95
CA MET A 89 -10.13 9.59 18.64
C MET A 89 -9.96 8.42 17.70
N HIS A 90 -10.04 7.92 16.88
CA HIS A 90 -9.77 6.78 15.99
C HIS A 90 -9.73 7.14 14.50
N SER A 91 -9.96 8.43 14.18
CA SER A 91 -10.12 8.85 12.79
C SER A 91 -8.91 8.56 11.90
N LEU A 92 -7.70 8.60 12.46
CA LEU A 92 -6.44 8.32 11.75
C LEU A 92 -5.65 7.13 12.33
N ALA A 93 -6.18 6.44 13.34
CA ALA A 93 -5.50 5.35 14.02
C ALA A 93 -5.61 4.01 13.28
N GLU A 94 -4.55 3.20 13.35
CA GLU A 94 -4.61 1.81 12.93
C GLU A 94 -5.61 1.03 13.81
N LEU A 95 -6.35 0.09 13.24
CA LEU A 95 -7.27 -0.74 13.98
C LEU A 95 -6.51 -1.58 15.04
N GLY A 96 -6.77 -1.29 16.31
CA GLY A 96 -6.02 -1.87 17.44
C GLY A 96 -4.73 -1.13 17.78
N GLY A 97 -4.41 -0.03 17.07
CA GLY A 97 -3.29 0.87 17.37
C GLY A 97 -3.58 1.91 18.44
N GLN A 98 -2.79 2.96 18.50
CA GLN A 98 -2.93 4.05 19.47
C GLN A 98 -4.02 5.03 19.04
N SER A 99 -5.12 5.09 19.75
CA SER A 99 -6.36 5.77 19.36
C SER A 99 -6.27 7.28 19.09
N SER A 100 -5.22 7.93 19.51
CA SER A 100 -5.04 9.39 19.36
C SER A 100 -3.74 9.71 18.64
N THR A 101 -3.45 8.96 17.58
CA THR A 101 -2.28 9.10 16.71
C THR A 101 -2.65 8.84 15.24
N PRO A 102 -1.88 9.34 14.26
CA PRO A 102 -2.08 9.05 12.85
C PRO A 102 -1.39 7.74 12.39
N ASP A 103 -1.29 6.73 13.25
CA ASP A 103 -0.59 5.48 12.96
C ASP A 103 -1.31 4.54 11.97
N GLY A 104 -2.55 4.86 11.60
CA GLY A 104 -3.30 4.18 10.54
C GLY A 104 -3.13 4.78 9.14
N VAL A 105 -2.42 5.90 9.01
CA VAL A 105 -2.10 6.49 7.71
C VAL A 105 -0.99 5.68 7.03
N SER A 106 -1.00 5.57 5.70
CA SER A 106 0.10 4.93 4.96
C SER A 106 0.33 5.59 3.60
N LEU A 107 1.52 5.38 3.04
CA LEU A 107 1.85 5.81 1.69
C LEU A 107 1.85 4.60 0.75
N ILE A 108 1.33 4.79 -0.44
CA ILE A 108 1.33 3.78 -1.51
C ILE A 108 2.14 4.32 -2.69
N ASP A 109 3.20 3.63 -3.01
CA ASP A 109 3.99 3.79 -4.22
C ASP A 109 3.50 2.76 -5.24
N THR A 110 2.70 3.20 -6.19
CA THR A 110 2.11 2.32 -7.20
C THR A 110 3.13 1.89 -8.25
N ALA A 111 4.16 2.70 -8.49
CA ALA A 111 5.20 2.39 -9.47
C ALA A 111 6.08 1.22 -9.01
N ASN A 112 6.44 1.18 -7.73
CA ASN A 112 7.25 0.11 -7.14
C ASN A 112 6.42 -0.93 -6.39
N GLN A 113 5.09 -0.82 -6.41
CA GLN A 113 4.16 -1.73 -5.71
C GLN A 113 4.50 -1.89 -4.22
N LYS A 114 4.75 -0.76 -3.54
CA LYS A 114 5.11 -0.74 -2.12
C LYS A 114 4.10 0.08 -1.30
N ARG A 115 3.86 -0.39 -0.08
CA ARG A 115 3.11 0.34 0.95
C ARG A 115 4.04 0.62 2.12
N TYR A 116 4.26 1.89 2.40
CA TYR A 116 5.08 2.37 3.50
C TYR A 116 4.20 2.62 4.71
N MET A 117 4.48 1.90 5.79
CA MET A 117 3.78 2.05 7.06
C MET A 117 4.47 3.09 7.93
N PRO A 118 3.76 3.75 8.86
CA PRO A 118 4.36 4.69 9.79
C PRO A 118 5.58 4.12 10.50
N LEU A 119 6.62 4.94 10.61
CA LEU A 119 7.79 4.59 11.41
C LEU A 119 7.38 4.45 12.89
N LYS A 120 8.02 3.52 13.56
CA LYS A 120 7.88 3.32 15.00
C LYS A 120 9.13 3.76 15.72
N LEU A 121 8.99 4.23 16.94
CA LEU A 121 10.11 4.50 17.83
C LEU A 121 10.90 3.22 18.09
N ALA A 122 12.11 3.35 18.64
CA ALA A 122 12.98 2.21 18.92
C ALA A 122 12.36 1.12 19.82
N ASP A 123 11.26 1.42 20.53
CA ASP A 123 10.49 0.44 21.29
C ASP A 123 9.70 -0.55 20.40
N GLY A 124 9.61 -0.28 19.10
CA GLY A 124 8.91 -1.08 18.10
C GLY A 124 7.38 -1.03 18.20
N THR A 125 6.81 -0.26 19.12
CA THR A 125 5.38 -0.22 19.38
C THR A 125 4.77 1.16 19.21
N SER A 126 5.44 2.20 19.68
CA SER A 126 4.97 3.59 19.61
C SER A 126 5.20 4.18 18.22
N CYS A 127 4.20 4.89 17.68
CA CYS A 127 4.33 5.62 16.43
C CYS A 127 5.34 6.76 16.57
N HIS A 128 6.19 6.94 15.57
CA HIS A 128 6.99 8.16 15.41
C HIS A 128 6.15 9.23 14.73
N CYS A 129 5.24 9.82 15.50
CA CYS A 129 4.22 10.75 15.06
C CYS A 129 3.76 11.65 16.20
N SER A 130 2.96 12.66 15.90
CA SER A 130 2.29 13.46 16.91
C SER A 130 1.17 12.65 17.58
N SER A 131 0.77 13.08 18.77
CA SER A 131 -0.36 12.54 19.49
C SER A 131 -1.26 13.67 19.99
N TRP A 132 -2.58 13.48 19.88
CA TRP A 132 -3.57 14.40 20.42
C TRP A 132 -4.29 13.83 21.64
N ARG A 133 -3.62 12.93 22.36
CA ARG A 133 -4.14 12.37 23.61
C ARG A 133 -4.52 13.49 24.58
N GLY A 134 -5.74 13.43 25.11
CA GLY A 134 -6.33 14.48 25.96
C GLY A 134 -7.13 15.52 25.17
N ASN A 135 -7.12 15.45 23.84
CA ASN A 135 -7.94 16.26 22.95
C ASN A 135 -8.65 15.37 21.90
N GLU A 136 -9.35 14.35 22.39
CA GLU A 136 -10.01 13.33 21.57
C GLU A 136 -11.27 13.81 20.85
N SER A 137 -11.70 15.05 21.13
CA SER A 137 -12.87 15.66 20.49
C SER A 137 -12.63 17.14 20.20
N LEU A 138 -13.16 17.61 19.08
CA LEU A 138 -13.04 18.99 18.62
C LEU A 138 -14.37 19.72 18.76
N ASP A 139 -14.35 20.94 19.29
CA ASP A 139 -15.48 21.87 19.22
C ASP A 139 -15.66 22.36 17.77
N PRO A 140 -16.85 22.89 17.39
CA PRO A 140 -17.07 23.45 16.05
C PRO A 140 -16.00 24.47 15.65
N GLY A 141 -15.36 24.27 14.49
CA GLY A 141 -14.29 25.11 13.97
C GLY A 141 -12.89 24.86 14.58
N GLU A 142 -12.78 23.96 15.56
CA GLU A 142 -11.48 23.62 16.15
C GLU A 142 -10.66 22.73 15.20
N VAL A 143 -9.32 22.87 15.28
CA VAL A 143 -8.37 22.21 14.37
C VAL A 143 -7.28 21.50 15.17
N ILE A 144 -7.05 20.22 14.84
CA ILE A 144 -5.82 19.50 15.22
C ILE A 144 -4.82 19.60 14.08
N ARG A 145 -3.55 19.90 14.44
CA ARG A 145 -2.39 19.74 13.56
C ARG A 145 -1.67 18.46 13.95
N THR A 146 -1.41 17.62 12.98
CA THR A 146 -0.79 16.31 13.20
C THR A 146 0.29 16.05 12.16
N TRP A 147 1.24 15.20 12.50
CA TRP A 147 2.28 14.72 11.60
C TRP A 147 2.60 13.26 11.88
N VAL A 148 3.09 12.58 10.84
CA VAL A 148 3.52 11.18 10.90
C VAL A 148 4.69 10.96 9.95
N THR A 149 5.67 10.16 10.37
CA THR A 149 6.83 9.83 9.54
C THR A 149 6.71 8.45 8.93
N PHE A 150 7.34 8.31 7.76
CA PHE A 150 7.42 7.06 7.02
C PHE A 150 8.86 6.81 6.55
N PRO A 151 9.21 5.55 6.22
CA PRO A 151 10.42 5.28 5.46
C PRO A 151 10.39 6.08 4.16
N ALA A 152 11.51 6.66 3.77
CA ALA A 152 11.58 7.41 2.50
C ALA A 152 11.42 6.45 1.31
N PRO A 153 10.49 6.71 0.38
CA PRO A 153 10.50 6.07 -0.93
C PRO A 153 11.81 6.35 -1.67
N PRO A 154 12.19 5.54 -2.69
CA PRO A 154 13.34 5.82 -3.53
C PRO A 154 13.34 7.26 -4.07
N PRO A 155 14.51 7.88 -4.31
CA PRO A 155 14.59 9.30 -4.69
C PRO A 155 13.94 9.62 -6.05
N GLU A 156 13.76 8.63 -6.91
CA GLU A 156 13.04 8.75 -8.19
C GLU A 156 11.51 8.79 -8.05
N VAL A 157 10.97 8.54 -6.84
CA VAL A 157 9.53 8.60 -6.55
C VAL A 157 9.16 10.02 -6.14
N ASP A 158 8.54 10.74 -7.06
CA ASP A 158 8.12 12.13 -6.87
C ASP A 158 6.73 12.27 -6.24
N THR A 159 5.87 11.27 -6.42
CA THR A 159 4.49 11.27 -5.92
C THR A 159 4.11 9.91 -5.33
N VAL A 160 3.21 9.93 -4.36
CA VAL A 160 2.61 8.74 -3.75
C VAL A 160 1.12 8.96 -3.53
N THR A 161 0.38 7.88 -3.30
CA THR A 161 -0.99 7.95 -2.77
C THR A 161 -0.93 7.90 -1.25
N VAL A 162 -1.62 8.83 -0.59
CA VAL A 162 -1.80 8.81 0.87
C VAL A 162 -3.14 8.18 1.21
N THR A 163 -3.13 7.12 2.01
CA THR A 163 -4.35 6.45 2.48
C THR A 163 -4.58 6.72 3.94
N THR A 164 -5.84 6.90 4.33
CA THR A 164 -6.26 7.05 5.72
C THR A 164 -7.39 6.08 6.04
N PRO A 165 -7.66 5.76 7.30
CA PRO A 165 -8.72 4.82 7.67
C PRO A 165 -10.14 5.29 7.31
N VAL A 166 -10.39 6.60 7.20
CA VAL A 166 -11.75 7.16 7.14
C VAL A 166 -12.04 8.05 5.94
N THR A 167 -11.04 8.40 5.13
CA THR A 167 -11.24 9.22 3.92
C THR A 167 -11.00 8.41 2.65
N PRO A 168 -11.49 8.87 1.49
CA PRO A 168 -10.97 8.43 0.21
C PRO A 168 -9.46 8.66 0.12
N ASP A 169 -8.79 7.89 -0.73
CA ASP A 169 -7.35 8.02 -0.96
C ASP A 169 -7.03 9.38 -1.60
N PHE A 170 -5.92 9.98 -1.16
CA PHE A 170 -5.36 11.18 -1.77
C PHE A 170 -4.32 10.77 -2.81
N LEU A 171 -4.68 10.92 -4.07
CA LEU A 171 -3.84 10.52 -5.20
C LEU A 171 -2.80 11.58 -5.54
N ASP A 172 -1.68 11.15 -6.14
CA ASP A 172 -0.63 12.01 -6.70
C ASP A 172 -0.10 13.07 -5.72
N VAL A 173 0.02 12.72 -4.45
CA VAL A 173 0.57 13.60 -3.41
C VAL A 173 2.07 13.77 -3.64
N PRO A 174 2.56 14.99 -3.92
CA PRO A 174 3.97 15.22 -4.21
C PRO A 174 4.83 15.09 -2.97
N ILE A 175 6.01 14.48 -3.12
CA ILE A 175 7.08 14.49 -2.13
C ILE A 175 7.98 15.68 -2.43
N THR A 176 8.09 16.61 -1.49
CA THR A 176 8.92 17.81 -1.63
C THR A 176 10.18 17.69 -0.79
N GLU A 177 11.31 18.20 -1.31
CA GLU A 177 12.56 18.24 -0.56
C GLU A 177 12.54 19.40 0.44
N VAL A 178 12.99 19.16 1.66
CA VAL A 178 13.12 20.20 2.68
C VAL A 178 14.53 20.79 2.66
N THR A 179 14.62 22.11 2.62
CA THR A 179 15.90 22.82 2.63
C THR A 179 16.51 22.96 4.03
N GLU A 180 15.68 22.87 5.07
CA GLU A 180 16.11 22.93 6.47
C GLU A 180 15.57 21.70 7.20
N GLY A 181 16.48 20.85 7.70
CA GLY A 181 16.13 19.62 8.41
C GLY A 181 15.38 19.92 9.72
N ARG A 182 14.36 19.12 10.00
CA ARG A 182 13.67 19.11 11.30
C ARG A 182 14.44 18.17 12.25
N GLU A 183 15.54 18.68 12.84
CA GLU A 183 16.42 17.87 13.70
C GLU A 183 15.66 17.21 14.86
N GLU A 184 14.61 17.85 15.37
CA GLU A 184 13.77 17.29 16.43
C GLU A 184 13.02 16.00 16.01
N ILE A 185 12.78 15.81 14.70
CA ILE A 185 12.16 14.61 14.15
C ILE A 185 13.24 13.60 13.75
N THR A 186 14.28 14.04 13.04
CA THR A 186 15.29 13.14 12.45
C THR A 186 16.29 12.57 13.47
N SER A 187 16.48 13.22 14.62
CA SER A 187 17.40 12.76 15.66
C SER A 187 16.86 11.61 16.52
N VAL A 188 15.58 11.25 16.37
CA VAL A 188 14.95 10.19 17.15
C VAL A 188 15.26 8.83 16.54
N SER A 189 15.69 7.87 17.37
CA SER A 189 15.92 6.50 16.93
C SER A 189 14.60 5.80 16.64
N VAL A 190 14.49 5.26 15.41
CA VAL A 190 13.34 4.49 14.96
C VAL A 190 13.65 3.00 14.87
N ALA A 191 12.62 2.16 14.95
CA ALA A 191 12.71 0.73 14.72
C ALA A 191 12.89 0.43 13.21
N GLU A 192 13.11 -0.84 12.88
CA GLU A 192 13.20 -1.29 11.49
C GLU A 192 11.94 -0.88 10.71
N PRO A 193 12.10 -0.25 9.53
CA PRO A 193 10.99 0.18 8.70
C PRO A 193 10.09 -0.97 8.25
N ARG A 194 8.78 -0.75 8.24
CA ARG A 194 7.80 -1.71 7.74
C ARG A 194 7.31 -1.26 6.35
N ILE A 195 7.90 -1.86 5.31
CA ILE A 195 7.53 -1.65 3.92
C ILE A 195 6.93 -2.97 3.42
N LEU A 196 5.70 -2.91 2.92
CA LEU A 196 4.93 -4.07 2.48
C LEU A 196 4.84 -4.09 0.96
N ASP A 197 4.91 -5.28 0.37
CA ASP A 197 4.60 -5.45 -1.04
C ASP A 197 3.09 -5.36 -1.28
N ILE A 198 2.70 -4.70 -2.36
CA ILE A 198 1.32 -4.68 -2.84
C ILE A 198 1.22 -5.73 -3.93
N GLY A 199 0.35 -6.72 -3.73
CA GLY A 199 0.11 -7.77 -4.70
C GLY A 199 -1.15 -7.53 -5.51
N ALA A 200 -1.08 -7.78 -6.83
CA ALA A 200 -2.25 -7.91 -7.68
C ALA A 200 -2.68 -9.38 -7.70
N PHE A 201 -3.90 -9.67 -7.25
CA PHE A 201 -4.46 -11.01 -7.28
C PHE A 201 -5.50 -11.13 -8.39
N GLN A 202 -5.33 -12.13 -9.23
CA GLN A 202 -6.28 -12.52 -10.28
C GLN A 202 -6.69 -13.96 -10.07
N ASP A 203 -7.98 -14.21 -10.16
CA ASP A 203 -8.56 -15.55 -10.06
C ASP A 203 -9.32 -15.87 -11.34
N ASP A 204 -9.00 -17.03 -11.94
CA ASP A 204 -9.71 -17.59 -13.07
C ASP A 204 -10.35 -18.92 -12.67
N PRO A 205 -11.63 -18.90 -12.27
CA PRO A 205 -12.34 -20.10 -11.85
C PRO A 205 -12.57 -21.12 -12.97
N GLU A 206 -12.53 -20.68 -14.25
CA GLU A 206 -12.78 -21.57 -15.41
C GLU A 206 -11.55 -22.46 -15.68
N SER A 207 -10.35 -21.91 -15.58
CA SER A 207 -9.09 -22.67 -15.74
C SER A 207 -8.60 -23.28 -14.42
N GLY A 208 -9.18 -22.91 -13.28
CA GLY A 208 -8.70 -23.31 -11.96
C GLY A 208 -7.32 -22.74 -11.62
N THR A 209 -6.97 -21.59 -12.21
CA THR A 209 -5.70 -20.90 -11.97
C THR A 209 -5.94 -19.59 -11.22
N SER A 210 -5.05 -19.28 -10.29
CA SER A 210 -5.00 -17.95 -9.64
C SER A 210 -3.59 -17.41 -9.70
N ARG A 211 -3.45 -16.10 -9.87
CA ARG A 211 -2.16 -15.42 -9.94
C ARG A 211 -2.05 -14.37 -8.85
N LEU A 212 -0.88 -14.30 -8.25
CA LEU A 212 -0.49 -13.22 -7.34
C LEU A 212 0.84 -12.63 -7.83
N GLU A 213 0.77 -11.42 -8.31
CA GLU A 213 1.95 -10.62 -8.69
C GLU A 213 2.30 -9.70 -7.53
N SER A 214 3.54 -9.74 -7.05
CA SER A 214 4.01 -8.90 -5.95
C SER A 214 5.50 -8.62 -6.11
N GLY A 215 5.84 -7.36 -6.37
CA GLY A 215 7.20 -6.96 -6.68
C GLY A 215 7.76 -7.74 -7.88
N ASP A 216 8.91 -8.40 -7.68
CA ASP A 216 9.59 -9.19 -8.72
C ASP A 216 9.14 -10.66 -8.77
N THR A 217 8.04 -11.00 -8.10
CA THR A 217 7.58 -12.38 -7.96
C THR A 217 6.18 -12.54 -8.50
N THR A 218 5.98 -13.52 -9.38
CA THR A 218 4.67 -14.01 -9.79
C THR A 218 4.45 -15.38 -9.19
N GLN A 219 3.37 -15.57 -8.45
CA GLN A 219 2.92 -16.86 -7.96
C GLN A 219 1.71 -17.31 -8.77
N VAL A 220 1.82 -18.47 -9.40
CA VAL A 220 0.69 -19.12 -10.07
C VAL A 220 0.23 -20.28 -9.20
N MET A 221 -1.02 -20.22 -8.76
CA MET A 221 -1.65 -21.28 -7.98
C MET A 221 -2.56 -22.08 -8.92
N LEU A 222 -2.35 -23.37 -8.95
CA LEU A 222 -3.13 -24.31 -9.76
C LEU A 222 -3.96 -25.22 -8.86
N SER A 223 -5.25 -25.36 -9.17
CA SER A 223 -6.13 -26.25 -8.41
C SER A 223 -5.71 -27.70 -8.58
N SER A 224 -5.52 -28.42 -7.48
CA SER A 224 -5.21 -29.83 -7.51
C SER A 224 -6.30 -30.69 -8.17
N ASP A 225 -7.55 -30.23 -8.09
CA ASP A 225 -8.68 -30.97 -8.69
C ASP A 225 -8.67 -30.90 -10.22
N VAL A 226 -7.97 -29.90 -10.79
CA VAL A 226 -7.72 -29.81 -12.24
C VAL A 226 -6.50 -30.65 -12.62
N LEU A 227 -5.47 -30.65 -11.78
CA LEU A 227 -4.19 -31.28 -12.10
C LEU A 227 -4.18 -32.80 -11.87
N PHE A 228 -4.87 -33.31 -10.83
CA PHE A 228 -4.74 -34.67 -10.34
C PHE A 228 -6.07 -35.26 -9.95
N GLU A 229 -6.23 -36.54 -10.19
CA GLU A 229 -7.31 -37.34 -9.58
C GLU A 229 -7.09 -37.47 -8.05
N LEU A 230 -8.15 -37.85 -7.34
CA LEU A 230 -8.12 -37.99 -5.88
C LEU A 230 -7.04 -38.99 -5.43
N ASN A 231 -6.15 -38.54 -4.55
CA ASN A 231 -5.00 -39.30 -4.03
C ASN A 231 -3.96 -39.72 -5.09
N GLU A 232 -4.04 -39.18 -6.30
CA GLU A 232 -3.06 -39.45 -7.36
C GLU A 232 -2.07 -38.27 -7.51
N SER A 233 -0.92 -38.59 -8.11
CA SER A 233 0.09 -37.63 -8.53
C SER A 233 0.33 -37.66 -10.05
N GLU A 234 -0.35 -38.50 -10.78
CA GLU A 234 -0.34 -38.52 -12.24
C GLU A 234 -1.20 -37.40 -12.79
N LEU A 235 -0.68 -36.63 -13.76
CA LEU A 235 -1.38 -35.50 -14.35
C LEU A 235 -2.61 -35.98 -15.16
N THR A 236 -3.71 -35.25 -15.04
CA THR A 236 -4.88 -35.45 -15.88
C THR A 236 -4.62 -34.93 -17.30
N PRO A 237 -5.37 -35.40 -18.33
CA PRO A 237 -5.26 -34.83 -19.67
C PRO A 237 -5.59 -33.33 -19.72
N GLU A 238 -6.48 -32.83 -18.87
CA GLU A 238 -6.83 -31.44 -18.74
C GLU A 238 -5.67 -30.61 -18.16
N ALA A 239 -4.89 -31.19 -17.25
CA ALA A 239 -3.72 -30.58 -16.66
C ALA A 239 -2.65 -30.21 -17.70
N GLU A 240 -2.46 -31.02 -18.75
CA GLU A 240 -1.48 -30.78 -19.80
C GLU A 240 -1.70 -29.41 -20.49
N SER A 241 -2.96 -29.04 -20.75
CA SER A 241 -3.29 -27.76 -21.37
C SER A 241 -2.98 -26.59 -20.46
N VAL A 242 -3.40 -26.68 -19.19
CA VAL A 242 -3.16 -25.60 -18.20
C VAL A 242 -1.67 -25.40 -17.94
N LEU A 243 -0.93 -26.49 -17.79
CA LEU A 243 0.52 -26.44 -17.56
C LEU A 243 1.28 -25.92 -18.78
N LYS A 244 0.80 -26.19 -20.00
CA LYS A 244 1.38 -25.65 -21.22
C LYS A 244 1.24 -24.12 -21.26
N ASP A 245 0.05 -23.59 -20.94
CA ASP A 245 -0.19 -22.16 -20.91
C ASP A 245 0.72 -21.47 -19.87
N VAL A 246 0.88 -22.07 -18.68
CA VAL A 246 1.79 -21.58 -17.64
C VAL A 246 3.26 -21.66 -18.09
N ALA A 247 3.67 -22.73 -18.77
CA ALA A 247 5.02 -22.85 -19.31
C ALA A 247 5.31 -21.80 -20.37
N GLU A 248 4.36 -21.52 -21.28
CA GLU A 248 4.49 -20.45 -22.28
C GLU A 248 4.61 -19.06 -21.62
N GLU A 249 3.89 -18.82 -20.51
CA GLU A 249 4.01 -17.59 -19.72
C GLU A 249 5.39 -17.47 -19.06
N ILE A 250 5.91 -18.55 -18.48
CA ILE A 250 7.26 -18.59 -17.90
C ILE A 250 8.32 -18.32 -18.97
N ASP A 251 8.21 -18.95 -20.13
CA ASP A 251 9.16 -18.77 -21.25
C ASP A 251 9.14 -17.33 -21.81
N ALA A 252 7.97 -16.68 -21.78
CA ALA A 252 7.83 -15.28 -22.21
C ALA A 252 8.32 -14.28 -21.16
N SER A 253 8.47 -14.71 -19.92
CA SER A 253 8.92 -13.87 -18.80
C SER A 253 10.44 -13.70 -18.79
N SER A 254 10.95 -12.80 -17.94
CA SER A 254 12.39 -12.67 -17.64
C SER A 254 12.81 -13.51 -16.42
N ALA A 255 11.98 -14.43 -15.96
CA ALA A 255 12.25 -15.25 -14.80
C ALA A 255 13.50 -16.11 -15.00
N THR A 256 14.40 -16.05 -14.04
CA THR A 256 15.63 -16.86 -14.03
C THR A 256 15.52 -18.12 -13.18
N THR A 257 14.47 -18.20 -12.37
CA THR A 257 14.21 -19.30 -11.44
C THR A 257 12.72 -19.55 -11.33
N VAL A 258 12.35 -20.83 -11.41
CA VAL A 258 10.99 -21.30 -11.15
C VAL A 258 11.07 -22.28 -9.98
N ARG A 259 10.21 -22.07 -8.98
CA ARG A 259 10.03 -22.98 -7.85
C ARG A 259 8.66 -23.61 -7.92
N ILE A 260 8.60 -24.92 -7.75
CA ILE A 260 7.35 -25.69 -7.76
C ILE A 260 7.14 -26.27 -6.37
N ASP A 261 6.05 -25.89 -5.73
CA ASP A 261 5.65 -26.37 -4.41
C ASP A 261 4.34 -27.17 -4.53
N GLY A 262 4.35 -28.42 -4.11
CA GLY A 262 3.16 -29.28 -4.06
C GLY A 262 2.51 -29.25 -2.69
N TYR A 263 1.18 -29.24 -2.66
CA TYR A 263 0.39 -29.24 -1.43
C TYR A 263 -0.68 -30.32 -1.46
N THR A 264 -1.09 -30.77 -0.28
CA THR A 264 -2.28 -31.60 -0.05
C THR A 264 -3.18 -30.86 0.95
N ASP A 265 -4.43 -31.27 1.08
CA ASP A 265 -5.26 -30.85 2.20
C ASP A 265 -4.72 -31.44 3.53
N ASN A 266 -5.34 -31.08 4.63
CA ASN A 266 -5.00 -31.56 5.97
C ASN A 266 -5.75 -32.83 6.37
N THR A 267 -6.46 -33.49 5.45
CA THR A 267 -7.11 -34.78 5.71
C THR A 267 -6.11 -35.93 5.57
N GLY A 268 -6.16 -36.88 6.49
CA GLY A 268 -5.21 -37.97 6.53
C GLY A 268 -4.09 -37.76 7.53
N ASN A 269 -2.88 -38.19 7.20
CA ASN A 269 -1.71 -38.07 8.03
C ASN A 269 -0.45 -37.73 7.20
N ASP A 270 0.56 -37.20 7.86
CA ASP A 270 1.80 -36.73 7.24
C ASP A 270 2.55 -37.82 6.47
N SER A 271 2.43 -39.09 6.87
CA SER A 271 3.10 -40.19 6.20
C SER A 271 2.51 -40.49 4.79
N ILE A 272 1.30 -39.98 4.50
CA ILE A 272 0.66 -40.05 3.20
C ILE A 272 0.79 -38.73 2.48
N ASN A 273 0.50 -37.63 3.18
CA ASN A 273 0.41 -36.31 2.59
C ASN A 273 1.76 -35.73 2.13
N ILE A 274 2.84 -35.95 2.90
CA ILE A 274 4.16 -35.48 2.51
C ILE A 274 4.65 -36.14 1.22
N PRO A 275 4.70 -37.49 1.10
CA PRO A 275 5.10 -38.11 -0.16
C PRO A 275 4.20 -37.75 -1.35
N LEU A 276 2.89 -37.56 -1.13
CA LEU A 276 1.95 -37.21 -2.18
C LEU A 276 2.22 -35.78 -2.68
N SER A 277 2.45 -34.82 -1.79
CA SER A 277 2.76 -33.45 -2.18
C SER A 277 4.09 -33.36 -2.95
N GLU A 278 5.11 -34.09 -2.53
CA GLU A 278 6.39 -34.18 -3.22
C GLU A 278 6.24 -34.80 -4.62
N ALA A 279 5.48 -35.92 -4.73
CA ALA A 279 5.22 -36.56 -6.01
C ALA A 279 4.44 -35.67 -6.98
N ARG A 280 3.47 -34.90 -6.48
CA ARG A 280 2.72 -33.91 -7.27
C ARG A 280 3.60 -32.78 -7.79
N ALA A 281 4.47 -32.24 -6.94
CA ALA A 281 5.44 -31.24 -7.37
C ALA A 281 6.40 -31.76 -8.45
N GLU A 282 6.83 -33.00 -8.36
CA GLU A 282 7.71 -33.63 -9.35
C GLU A 282 6.97 -33.89 -10.67
N SER A 283 5.69 -34.22 -10.65
CA SER A 283 4.90 -34.48 -11.86
C SER A 283 4.63 -33.20 -12.71
N VAL A 284 4.67 -32.03 -12.07
CA VAL A 284 4.51 -30.73 -12.74
C VAL A 284 5.82 -30.18 -13.28
N ARG A 285 6.96 -30.70 -12.82
CA ARG A 285 8.30 -30.22 -13.17
C ARG A 285 8.69 -30.56 -14.62
#